data_67bdf62ab63fc40997deb9c7dc0f9060
#
_entry.id   67bdf62ab63fc40997deb9c7dc0f9060
#
_cell.length_a   1.000
_cell.length_b   1.000
_cell.length_c   1.000
_cell.angle_alpha   90.00
_cell.angle_beta   90.00
_cell.angle_gamma   90.00
#
_symmetry.space_group_name_H-M   'P 1'
#
loop_
_entity.id
_entity.type
_entity.pdbx_description
1 polymer ?
#
loop_
_entity_poly.entity_id
_entity_poly.type
_entity_poly.pdbx_seq_one_letter_code
_entity_poly.pdbx_strand_id
1 'polypeptide(L)'
;MRAVRTIDGEFGVVRVDLSDDNADGVVVDVVAAGICGSDLHMRTLGIQVTFGHEFSGRLGDGTAVAVQPLVHCGACDRCEAGQSHICRESGGTMYGIARDGGMADQVRVDPSCLVSLPDGLSVADACLVEPLAVAQHACNGVDVEAGQRVLVIGGGMIGLASVAVALAAGADVDLSARHRNQVEAGERLGAGTAASGEYDVVMEAAGTASAVAMAIDSVRPGGVVSIPALHWEGLAIPNGLQLTMKEVRLQYAFTYGHHHGEREVDQAAALLAVTPELAGAVVTHRFGLDDAPEAFRVAADRAGGAIKVVLEP
;
A
#
# COMPACT_ATOMS: atom_id res chain seq x y z
N MET A 1 15.22 -12.78 18.73
CA MET A 1 14.52 -11.51 18.54
C MET A 1 13.02 -11.70 18.69
N ARG A 2 12.22 -10.63 18.94
CA ARG A 2 10.76 -10.67 18.92
C ARG A 2 10.28 -10.64 17.46
N ALA A 3 9.15 -11.31 17.19
CA ALA A 3 8.52 -11.29 15.87
C ALA A 3 7.01 -11.56 16.00
N VAL A 4 6.20 -10.99 15.11
CA VAL A 4 4.76 -11.23 15.04
C VAL A 4 4.47 -12.37 14.07
N ARG A 5 3.82 -13.41 14.57
CA ARG A 5 3.33 -14.56 13.80
C ARG A 5 1.91 -14.91 14.20
N THR A 6 1.26 -15.78 13.46
CA THR A 6 -0.02 -16.35 13.88
C THR A 6 0.21 -17.59 14.75
N ILE A 7 -0.50 -17.65 15.87
CA ILE A 7 -0.54 -18.77 16.82
C ILE A 7 -2.02 -19.17 16.92
N ASP A 8 -2.36 -20.38 16.50
CA ASP A 8 -3.74 -20.85 16.49
C ASP A 8 -4.74 -19.91 15.80
N GLY A 9 -4.29 -19.23 14.73
CA GLY A 9 -5.09 -18.29 13.95
C GLY A 9 -5.22 -16.89 14.55
N GLU A 10 -4.53 -16.59 15.65
CA GLU A 10 -4.47 -15.26 16.24
C GLU A 10 -3.07 -14.66 16.16
N PHE A 11 -2.96 -13.34 16.02
CA PHE A 11 -1.66 -12.67 16.03
C PHE A 11 -1.04 -12.71 17.43
N GLY A 12 0.23 -13.05 17.48
CA GLY A 12 0.99 -13.10 18.73
C GLY A 12 2.46 -12.78 18.53
N VAL A 13 3.13 -12.36 19.61
CA VAL A 13 4.57 -12.13 19.62
C VAL A 13 5.29 -13.39 20.05
N VAL A 14 6.22 -13.84 19.24
CA VAL A 14 7.05 -15.02 19.49
C VAL A 14 8.54 -14.65 19.55
N ARG A 15 9.35 -15.52 20.11
CA ARG A 15 10.81 -15.45 20.02
C ARG A 15 11.29 -16.33 18.88
N VAL A 16 12.05 -15.75 17.97
CA VAL A 16 12.64 -16.48 16.81
C VAL A 16 14.10 -16.09 16.65
N ASP A 17 14.86 -16.92 15.97
CA ASP A 17 16.17 -16.55 15.46
C ASP A 17 16.01 -15.74 14.16
N LEU A 18 17.02 -14.92 13.84
CA LEU A 18 17.05 -14.23 12.55
C LEU A 18 17.20 -15.29 11.44
N SER A 19 16.34 -15.24 10.43
CA SER A 19 16.39 -16.20 9.33
C SER A 19 17.69 -16.10 8.54
N ASP A 20 18.26 -17.24 8.17
CA ASP A 20 19.43 -17.40 7.31
C ASP A 20 19.05 -17.72 5.85
N ASP A 21 17.76 -17.70 5.49
CA ASP A 21 17.25 -18.04 4.15
C ASP A 21 17.82 -17.16 3.02
N ASN A 22 18.41 -16.01 3.37
CA ASN A 22 19.14 -15.13 2.48
C ASN A 22 20.49 -14.75 3.12
N ALA A 23 21.44 -15.70 3.14
CA ALA A 23 22.73 -15.53 3.81
C ALA A 23 23.51 -14.29 3.34
N ASP A 24 23.36 -13.90 2.06
CA ASP A 24 24.00 -12.72 1.45
C ASP A 24 23.18 -11.42 1.68
N GLY A 25 22.05 -11.51 2.35
CA GLY A 25 21.17 -10.39 2.65
C GLY A 25 21.74 -9.48 3.73
N VAL A 26 21.25 -8.23 3.75
CA VAL A 26 21.59 -7.26 4.78
C VAL A 26 20.56 -7.27 5.90
N VAL A 27 21.02 -7.03 7.13
CA VAL A 27 20.13 -6.93 8.31
C VAL A 27 19.65 -5.51 8.45
N VAL A 28 18.33 -5.37 8.60
CA VAL A 28 17.65 -4.12 8.92
C VAL A 28 17.16 -4.20 10.37
N ASP A 29 17.62 -3.29 11.22
CA ASP A 29 17.02 -3.04 12.52
C ASP A 29 15.71 -2.27 12.29
N VAL A 30 14.58 -2.92 12.51
CA VAL A 30 13.27 -2.34 12.19
C VAL A 30 12.92 -1.20 13.14
N VAL A 31 12.47 -0.09 12.60
CA VAL A 31 11.99 1.08 13.35
C VAL A 31 10.47 1.18 13.31
N ALA A 32 9.87 0.87 12.16
CA ALA A 32 8.43 0.93 12.00
C ALA A 32 7.94 -0.11 10.99
N ALA A 33 6.80 -0.73 11.27
CA ALA A 33 6.11 -1.66 10.39
C ALA A 33 4.61 -1.37 10.37
N GLY A 34 4.06 -1.04 9.19
CA GLY A 34 2.64 -0.80 8.98
C GLY A 34 1.82 -2.10 8.98
N ILE A 35 0.63 -2.06 9.57
CA ILE A 35 -0.36 -3.14 9.41
C ILE A 35 -1.17 -2.86 8.15
N CYS A 36 -1.11 -3.77 7.19
CA CYS A 36 -1.89 -3.74 5.95
C CYS A 36 -3.25 -4.41 6.14
N GLY A 37 -4.24 -3.99 5.36
CA GLY A 37 -5.53 -4.67 5.31
C GLY A 37 -5.41 -6.15 4.85
N SER A 38 -4.42 -6.48 4.03
CA SER A 38 -4.14 -7.85 3.60
C SER A 38 -3.67 -8.75 4.74
N ASP A 39 -2.90 -8.23 5.72
CA ASP A 39 -2.46 -8.99 6.89
C ASP A 39 -3.66 -9.56 7.66
N LEU A 40 -4.73 -8.74 7.81
CA LEU A 40 -5.96 -9.15 8.50
C LEU A 40 -6.66 -10.33 7.79
N HIS A 41 -6.64 -10.36 6.45
CA HIS A 41 -7.21 -11.45 5.66
C HIS A 41 -6.29 -12.69 5.66
N MET A 42 -4.98 -12.48 5.64
CA MET A 42 -4.00 -13.58 5.61
C MET A 42 -3.85 -14.32 6.94
N ARG A 43 -4.39 -13.78 8.04
CA ARG A 43 -4.33 -14.39 9.38
C ARG A 43 -4.72 -15.88 9.39
N THR A 44 -5.76 -16.23 8.63
CA THR A 44 -6.34 -17.58 8.60
C THR A 44 -5.75 -18.47 7.51
N LEU A 45 -4.80 -17.99 6.71
CA LEU A 45 -4.20 -18.75 5.61
C LEU A 45 -3.04 -19.68 6.05
N GLY A 46 -2.75 -19.74 7.35
CA GLY A 46 -1.70 -20.62 7.88
C GLY A 46 -0.27 -20.17 7.51
N ILE A 47 -0.06 -18.88 7.30
CA ILE A 47 1.26 -18.29 7.03
C ILE A 47 2.16 -18.51 8.25
N GLN A 48 3.34 -19.11 8.02
CA GLN A 48 4.27 -19.51 9.10
C GLN A 48 5.43 -18.52 9.29
N VAL A 49 5.56 -17.53 8.41
CA VAL A 49 6.62 -16.51 8.49
C VAL A 49 6.20 -15.35 9.39
N THR A 50 7.17 -14.52 9.74
CA THR A 50 6.94 -13.24 10.41
C THR A 50 6.17 -12.31 9.48
N PHE A 51 5.11 -11.65 9.95
CA PHE A 51 4.30 -10.72 9.19
C PHE A 51 5.01 -9.38 8.93
N GLY A 52 4.41 -8.55 8.11
CA GLY A 52 4.81 -7.17 7.83
C GLY A 52 5.56 -7.01 6.52
N HIS A 53 4.87 -6.42 5.55
CA HIS A 53 5.43 -6.08 4.23
C HIS A 53 5.54 -4.57 3.99
N GLU A 54 5.14 -3.75 4.95
CA GLU A 54 5.25 -2.29 4.93
C GLU A 54 6.21 -1.87 6.05
N PHE A 55 7.51 -1.78 5.83
CA PHE A 55 8.45 -1.51 6.94
C PHE A 55 9.67 -0.69 6.54
N SER A 56 10.26 -0.10 7.56
CA SER A 56 11.45 0.75 7.48
C SER A 56 12.33 0.54 8.70
N GLY A 57 13.59 0.89 8.57
CA GLY A 57 14.54 0.68 9.65
C GLY A 57 15.91 1.26 9.36
N ARG A 58 16.92 0.73 10.04
CA ARG A 58 18.32 1.15 9.88
C ARG A 58 19.22 -0.04 9.59
N LEU A 59 20.21 0.18 8.77
CA LEU A 59 21.32 -0.75 8.55
C LEU A 59 22.32 -0.65 9.72
N GLY A 60 23.22 -1.62 9.83
CA GLY A 60 24.24 -1.67 10.88
C GLY A 60 25.18 -0.47 10.93
N ASP A 61 25.31 0.31 9.86
CA ASP A 61 26.05 1.56 9.80
C ASP A 61 25.20 2.80 10.16
N GLY A 62 23.94 2.61 10.52
CA GLY A 62 22.98 3.65 10.87
C GLY A 62 22.20 4.24 9.70
N THR A 63 22.49 3.84 8.45
CA THR A 63 21.75 4.29 7.26
C THR A 63 20.27 3.96 7.37
N ALA A 64 19.40 4.97 7.23
CA ALA A 64 17.95 4.80 7.27
C ALA A 64 17.44 4.33 5.89
N VAL A 65 16.55 3.33 5.91
CA VAL A 65 15.97 2.72 4.70
C VAL A 65 14.50 2.39 4.89
N ALA A 66 13.73 2.43 3.79
CA ALA A 66 12.50 1.66 3.65
C ALA A 66 12.81 0.36 2.89
N VAL A 67 11.89 -0.59 2.91
CA VAL A 67 12.09 -1.86 2.22
C VAL A 67 10.94 -2.14 1.28
N GLN A 68 11.27 -2.40 0.02
CA GLN A 68 10.39 -2.99 -0.96
C GLN A 68 10.26 -4.50 -0.65
N PRO A 69 9.07 -5.01 -0.28
CA PRO A 69 8.96 -6.41 0.12
C PRO A 69 9.04 -7.41 -1.04
N LEU A 70 8.79 -6.97 -2.28
CA LEU A 70 8.73 -7.85 -3.44
C LEU A 70 10.12 -8.11 -4.02
N VAL A 71 10.58 -9.36 -3.94
CA VAL A 71 11.79 -9.83 -4.61
C VAL A 71 11.42 -10.35 -6.00
N HIS A 72 12.11 -9.90 -7.02
CA HIS A 72 11.89 -10.33 -8.41
C HIS A 72 13.16 -10.96 -8.99
N CYS A 73 13.01 -11.83 -10.00
CA CYS A 73 14.13 -12.58 -10.56
C CYS A 73 15.08 -11.74 -11.44
N GLY A 74 14.62 -10.59 -11.93
CA GLY A 74 15.39 -9.70 -12.82
C GLY A 74 15.62 -10.21 -14.25
N ALA A 75 15.22 -11.46 -14.56
CA ALA A 75 15.62 -12.14 -15.81
C ALA A 75 14.44 -12.69 -16.65
N CYS A 76 13.20 -12.67 -16.15
CA CYS A 76 12.07 -13.11 -16.95
C CYS A 76 11.56 -11.99 -17.89
N ASP A 77 10.74 -12.37 -18.88
CA ASP A 77 10.15 -11.43 -19.85
C ASP A 77 9.43 -10.24 -19.21
N ARG A 78 8.83 -10.42 -18.02
CA ARG A 78 8.16 -9.34 -17.27
C ARG A 78 9.18 -8.40 -16.63
N CYS A 79 10.24 -8.93 -16.03
CA CYS A 79 11.30 -8.11 -15.46
C CYS A 79 12.05 -7.31 -16.54
N GLU A 80 12.39 -7.96 -17.66
CA GLU A 80 13.04 -7.29 -18.81
C GLU A 80 12.17 -6.18 -19.42
N ALA A 81 10.83 -6.33 -19.35
CA ALA A 81 9.88 -5.31 -19.79
C ALA A 81 9.62 -4.21 -18.72
N GLY A 82 10.34 -4.19 -17.58
CA GLY A 82 10.11 -3.25 -16.48
C GLY A 82 8.88 -3.55 -15.62
N GLN A 83 8.22 -4.68 -15.84
CA GLN A 83 7.01 -5.12 -15.15
C GLN A 83 7.35 -6.10 -14.02
N SER A 84 8.31 -5.75 -13.17
CA SER A 84 8.81 -6.61 -12.09
C SER A 84 7.74 -7.01 -11.07
N HIS A 85 6.71 -6.18 -10.89
CA HIS A 85 5.55 -6.45 -10.01
C HIS A 85 4.74 -7.70 -10.43
N ILE A 86 4.80 -8.08 -11.68
CA ILE A 86 4.20 -9.33 -12.19
C ILE A 86 5.27 -10.32 -12.67
N CYS A 87 6.41 -10.33 -11.98
CA CYS A 87 7.48 -11.30 -12.22
C CYS A 87 6.95 -12.73 -12.15
N ARG A 88 7.35 -13.58 -13.09
CA ARG A 88 6.86 -14.97 -13.16
C ARG A 88 7.35 -15.82 -12.00
N GLU A 89 8.47 -15.46 -11.38
CA GLU A 89 9.13 -16.17 -10.30
C GLU A 89 8.87 -15.57 -8.91
N SER A 90 8.15 -14.44 -8.83
CA SER A 90 7.97 -13.70 -7.55
C SER A 90 6.89 -14.27 -6.64
N GLY A 91 6.12 -15.25 -7.07
CA GLY A 91 4.96 -15.77 -6.33
C GLY A 91 5.26 -16.38 -4.96
N GLY A 92 6.52 -16.57 -4.60
CA GLY A 92 6.92 -17.10 -3.29
C GLY A 92 8.01 -16.28 -2.60
N THR A 93 8.22 -15.02 -2.98
CA THR A 93 9.40 -14.25 -2.58
C THR A 93 9.12 -12.93 -1.90
N MET A 94 7.87 -12.67 -1.48
CA MET A 94 7.47 -11.44 -0.81
C MET A 94 7.71 -11.53 0.70
N TYR A 95 8.45 -10.58 1.26
CA TYR A 95 8.65 -10.44 2.70
C TYR A 95 7.30 -10.17 3.40
N GLY A 96 7.10 -10.79 4.57
CA GLY A 96 5.86 -10.72 5.32
C GLY A 96 4.74 -11.64 4.84
N ILE A 97 4.96 -12.40 3.74
CA ILE A 97 3.98 -13.35 3.16
C ILE A 97 4.61 -14.71 2.93
N ALA A 98 5.75 -14.77 2.24
CA ALA A 98 6.46 -16.01 1.91
C ALA A 98 7.85 -16.08 2.54
N ARG A 99 8.38 -14.96 3.00
CA ARG A 99 9.61 -14.80 3.77
C ARG A 99 9.31 -13.98 5.01
N ASP A 100 10.16 -14.08 6.03
CA ASP A 100 10.02 -13.28 7.25
C ASP A 100 10.01 -11.78 6.95
N GLY A 101 9.02 -11.07 7.46
CA GLY A 101 8.77 -9.64 7.25
C GLY A 101 9.21 -8.76 8.40
N GLY A 102 8.82 -7.48 8.31
CA GLY A 102 9.29 -6.41 9.17
C GLY A 102 8.55 -6.23 10.50
N MET A 103 7.55 -7.03 10.83
CA MET A 103 6.95 -6.97 12.19
C MET A 103 7.79 -7.78 13.17
N ALA A 104 9.05 -7.34 13.34
CA ALA A 104 10.07 -7.96 14.18
C ALA A 104 11.11 -6.92 14.62
N ASP A 105 11.95 -7.26 15.61
CA ASP A 105 13.09 -6.42 15.99
C ASP A 105 14.07 -6.23 14.80
N GLN A 106 14.29 -7.29 14.02
CA GLN A 106 15.20 -7.31 12.87
C GLN A 106 14.65 -8.17 11.75
N VAL A 107 15.06 -7.87 10.53
CA VAL A 107 14.80 -8.71 9.35
C VAL A 107 16.00 -8.70 8.40
N ARG A 108 16.28 -9.84 7.78
CA ARG A 108 17.31 -9.93 6.74
C ARG A 108 16.66 -9.82 5.36
N VAL A 109 17.10 -8.85 4.57
CA VAL A 109 16.52 -8.55 3.25
C VAL A 109 17.57 -8.58 2.15
N ASP A 110 17.12 -8.84 0.93
CA ASP A 110 17.95 -8.69 -0.26
C ASP A 110 18.35 -7.21 -0.43
N PRO A 111 19.62 -6.90 -0.72
CA PRO A 111 20.07 -5.54 -0.93
C PRO A 111 19.30 -4.79 -2.02
N SER A 112 18.78 -5.49 -3.04
CA SER A 112 17.96 -4.89 -4.11
C SER A 112 16.59 -4.38 -3.62
N CYS A 113 16.14 -4.86 -2.45
CA CYS A 113 14.90 -4.42 -1.82
C CYS A 113 15.04 -3.11 -1.02
N LEU A 114 16.26 -2.62 -0.82
CA LEU A 114 16.48 -1.38 -0.09
C LEU A 114 16.04 -0.17 -0.90
N VAL A 115 15.39 0.75 -0.19
CA VAL A 115 14.94 2.05 -0.70
C VAL A 115 15.62 3.13 0.13
N SER A 116 16.45 3.93 -0.51
CA SER A 116 17.10 5.06 0.15
C SER A 116 16.09 6.12 0.53
N LEU A 117 16.19 6.65 1.75
CA LEU A 117 15.29 7.71 2.18
C LEU A 117 15.83 9.07 1.76
N PRO A 118 15.01 9.91 1.09
CA PRO A 118 15.34 11.30 0.85
C PRO A 118 15.55 12.09 2.15
N ASP A 119 16.32 13.18 2.07
CA ASP A 119 16.53 14.08 3.21
C ASP A 119 15.20 14.57 3.79
N GLY A 120 15.07 14.54 5.11
CA GLY A 120 13.90 15.01 5.82
C GLY A 120 12.81 13.96 6.03
N LEU A 121 12.84 12.82 5.34
CA LEU A 121 11.89 11.73 5.58
C LEU A 121 12.24 10.99 6.88
N SER A 122 11.31 11.00 7.83
CA SER A 122 11.45 10.24 9.07
C SER A 122 11.47 8.74 8.81
N VAL A 123 12.44 8.02 9.40
CA VAL A 123 12.47 6.56 9.30
C VAL A 123 11.22 5.91 9.93
N ALA A 124 10.61 6.55 10.93
CA ALA A 124 9.39 6.07 11.56
C ALA A 124 8.15 6.19 10.65
N ASP A 125 8.16 7.11 9.68
CA ASP A 125 7.08 7.27 8.70
C ASP A 125 7.39 6.57 7.37
N ALA A 126 8.64 6.17 7.16
CA ALA A 126 9.09 5.55 5.92
C ALA A 126 8.49 4.15 5.65
N CYS A 127 7.83 3.51 6.63
CA CYS A 127 7.00 2.33 6.42
C CYS A 127 5.80 2.61 5.48
N LEU A 128 5.43 3.89 5.28
CA LEU A 128 4.37 4.30 4.36
C LEU A 128 4.83 4.34 2.89
N VAL A 129 6.12 4.22 2.62
CA VAL A 129 6.67 4.21 1.25
C VAL A 129 6.07 3.06 0.43
N GLU A 130 5.94 1.88 1.03
CA GLU A 130 5.36 0.71 0.36
C GLU A 130 3.90 0.96 -0.09
N PRO A 131 2.94 1.27 0.80
CA PRO A 131 1.56 1.48 0.37
C PRO A 131 1.38 2.73 -0.51
N LEU A 132 2.26 3.73 -0.41
CA LEU A 132 2.27 4.88 -1.31
C LEU A 132 2.72 4.47 -2.72
N ALA A 133 3.69 3.55 -2.84
CA ALA A 133 4.12 3.01 -4.13
C ALA A 133 2.99 2.23 -4.83
N VAL A 134 2.14 1.51 -4.09
CA VAL A 134 0.92 0.89 -4.64
C VAL A 134 0.00 1.93 -5.27
N ALA A 135 -0.23 3.05 -4.59
CA ALA A 135 -1.04 4.15 -5.11
C ALA A 135 -0.37 4.83 -6.32
N GLN A 136 0.97 5.00 -6.27
CA GLN A 136 1.75 5.53 -7.37
C GLN A 136 1.58 4.68 -8.64
N HIS A 137 1.71 3.36 -8.50
CA HIS A 137 1.51 2.40 -9.59
C HIS A 137 0.09 2.47 -10.18
N ALA A 138 -0.93 2.54 -9.31
CA ALA A 138 -2.32 2.63 -9.72
C ALA A 138 -2.63 3.92 -10.49
N CYS A 139 -2.01 5.05 -10.13
CA CYS A 139 -2.15 6.33 -10.83
C CYS A 139 -1.34 6.34 -12.14
N ASN A 140 -0.09 5.86 -12.11
CA ASN A 140 0.77 5.75 -13.30
C ASN A 140 0.15 4.85 -14.37
N GLY A 141 -0.44 3.72 -13.96
CA GLY A 141 -1.04 2.73 -14.88
C GLY A 141 -2.23 3.25 -15.68
N VAL A 142 -2.80 4.39 -15.29
CA VAL A 142 -3.93 5.03 -15.98
C VAL A 142 -3.61 6.47 -16.42
N ASP A 143 -2.33 6.86 -16.36
CA ASP A 143 -1.82 8.15 -16.80
C ASP A 143 -2.58 9.33 -16.14
N VAL A 144 -2.60 9.38 -14.79
CA VAL A 144 -3.18 10.52 -14.07
C VAL A 144 -2.34 11.76 -14.36
N GLU A 145 -2.99 12.81 -14.92
CA GLU A 145 -2.33 14.03 -15.39
C GLU A 145 -2.98 15.30 -14.82
N ALA A 146 -2.26 16.40 -14.95
CA ALA A 146 -2.72 17.71 -14.50
C ALA A 146 -4.02 18.13 -15.22
N GLY A 147 -4.96 18.67 -14.45
CA GLY A 147 -6.26 19.14 -14.93
C GLY A 147 -7.31 18.06 -15.15
N GLN A 148 -6.98 16.76 -14.97
CA GLN A 148 -7.99 15.70 -14.95
C GLN A 148 -8.81 15.77 -13.67
N ARG A 149 -10.07 15.39 -13.75
CA ARG A 149 -10.92 15.15 -12.59
C ARG A 149 -10.78 13.70 -12.14
N VAL A 150 -10.35 13.50 -10.91
CA VAL A 150 -10.13 12.18 -10.31
C VAL A 150 -11.07 11.99 -9.12
N LEU A 151 -11.82 10.88 -9.11
CA LEU A 151 -12.58 10.45 -7.93
C LEU A 151 -11.87 9.29 -7.27
N VAL A 152 -11.56 9.41 -5.98
CA VAL A 152 -11.08 8.30 -5.16
C VAL A 152 -12.22 7.76 -4.32
N ILE A 153 -12.52 6.47 -4.44
CA ILE A 153 -13.56 5.77 -3.66
C ILE A 153 -12.88 4.87 -2.63
N GLY A 154 -13.03 5.22 -1.36
CA GLY A 154 -12.40 4.56 -0.22
C GLY A 154 -11.36 5.44 0.47
N GLY A 155 -11.55 5.72 1.76
CA GLY A 155 -10.68 6.57 2.58
C GLY A 155 -9.70 5.80 3.46
N GLY A 156 -9.33 4.57 3.08
CA GLY A 156 -8.24 3.81 3.72
C GLY A 156 -6.86 4.29 3.26
N MET A 157 -5.79 3.62 3.71
CA MET A 157 -4.42 3.98 3.37
C MET A 157 -4.20 4.14 1.86
N ILE A 158 -4.61 3.16 1.06
CA ILE A 158 -4.41 3.20 -0.41
C ILE A 158 -5.21 4.33 -1.06
N GLY A 159 -6.46 4.58 -0.61
CA GLY A 159 -7.24 5.69 -1.14
C GLY A 159 -6.65 7.06 -0.82
N LEU A 160 -6.24 7.30 0.43
CA LEU A 160 -5.59 8.56 0.83
C LEU A 160 -4.22 8.75 0.17
N ALA A 161 -3.46 7.66 -0.03
CA ALA A 161 -2.25 7.68 -0.83
C ALA A 161 -2.54 8.04 -2.29
N SER A 162 -3.61 7.48 -2.89
CA SER A 162 -4.04 7.84 -4.26
C SER A 162 -4.46 9.31 -4.36
N VAL A 163 -5.10 9.87 -3.33
CA VAL A 163 -5.38 11.31 -3.25
C VAL A 163 -4.08 12.11 -3.32
N ALA A 164 -3.08 11.77 -2.48
CA ALA A 164 -1.80 12.48 -2.46
C ALA A 164 -1.06 12.41 -3.80
N VAL A 165 -1.01 11.22 -4.41
CA VAL A 165 -0.36 11.01 -5.72
C VAL A 165 -1.07 11.80 -6.83
N ALA A 166 -2.40 11.72 -6.91
CA ALA A 166 -3.17 12.42 -7.94
C ALA A 166 -3.08 13.95 -7.81
N LEU A 167 -3.12 14.48 -6.57
CA LEU A 167 -2.88 15.91 -6.32
C LEU A 167 -1.47 16.33 -6.72
N ALA A 168 -0.46 15.53 -6.42
CA ALA A 168 0.93 15.81 -6.83
C ALA A 168 1.10 15.79 -8.36
N ALA A 169 0.31 14.99 -9.08
CA ALA A 169 0.24 15.02 -10.54
C ALA A 169 -0.52 16.25 -11.10
N GLY A 170 -1.13 17.08 -10.24
CA GLY A 170 -1.87 18.28 -10.63
C GLY A 170 -3.33 18.03 -11.03
N ALA A 171 -3.88 16.88 -10.66
CA ALA A 171 -5.29 16.56 -10.89
C ALA A 171 -6.21 17.29 -9.89
N ASP A 172 -7.49 17.46 -10.26
CA ASP A 172 -8.58 17.89 -9.38
C ASP A 172 -9.21 16.66 -8.73
N VAL A 173 -9.05 16.49 -7.42
CA VAL A 173 -9.33 15.24 -6.72
C VAL A 173 -10.49 15.38 -5.75
N ASP A 174 -11.51 14.54 -5.93
CA ASP A 174 -12.58 14.32 -4.95
C ASP A 174 -12.41 12.96 -4.25
N LEU A 175 -12.72 12.90 -2.94
CA LEU A 175 -12.74 11.68 -2.14
C LEU A 175 -14.16 11.32 -1.72
N SER A 176 -14.55 10.07 -1.99
CA SER A 176 -15.73 9.44 -1.41
C SER A 176 -15.33 8.42 -0.35
N ALA A 177 -15.56 8.74 0.93
CA ALA A 177 -15.22 7.88 2.05
C ALA A 177 -16.40 7.67 2.99
N ARG A 178 -16.42 6.51 3.69
CA ARG A 178 -17.54 6.12 4.55
C ARG A 178 -17.48 6.77 5.94
N HIS A 179 -16.27 6.87 6.51
CA HIS A 179 -16.08 7.29 7.89
C HIS A 179 -15.60 8.74 7.95
N ARG A 180 -16.09 9.47 8.96
CA ARG A 180 -15.79 10.90 9.13
C ARG A 180 -14.28 11.19 9.22
N ASN A 181 -13.53 10.41 9.98
CA ASN A 181 -12.08 10.55 10.10
C ASN A 181 -11.35 10.39 8.76
N GLN A 182 -11.86 9.54 7.87
CA GLN A 182 -11.31 9.35 6.52
C GLN A 182 -11.59 10.56 5.62
N VAL A 183 -12.80 11.14 5.72
CA VAL A 183 -13.17 12.37 5.03
C VAL A 183 -12.28 13.53 5.49
N GLU A 184 -12.13 13.71 6.80
CA GLU A 184 -11.28 14.74 7.40
C GLU A 184 -9.80 14.56 7.03
N ALA A 185 -9.32 13.31 6.88
CA ALA A 185 -7.97 13.01 6.38
C ALA A 185 -7.80 13.44 4.91
N GLY A 186 -8.80 13.16 4.05
CA GLY A 186 -8.78 13.59 2.66
C GLY A 186 -8.81 15.12 2.50
N GLU A 187 -9.64 15.81 3.30
CA GLU A 187 -9.68 17.27 3.33
C GLU A 187 -8.34 17.88 3.75
N ARG A 188 -7.66 17.29 4.74
CA ARG A 188 -6.31 17.73 5.14
C ARG A 188 -5.27 17.56 4.04
N LEU A 189 -5.44 16.58 3.16
CA LEU A 189 -4.59 16.39 1.99
C LEU A 189 -4.96 17.32 0.82
N GLY A 190 -6.12 17.97 0.86
CA GLY A 190 -6.59 18.90 -0.17
C GLY A 190 -7.62 18.31 -1.13
N ALA A 191 -8.17 17.13 -0.87
CA ALA A 191 -9.26 16.56 -1.67
C ALA A 191 -10.59 17.26 -1.39
N GLY A 192 -11.39 17.44 -2.45
CA GLY A 192 -12.82 17.72 -2.30
C GLY A 192 -13.57 16.53 -1.73
N THR A 193 -14.68 16.78 -1.03
CA THR A 193 -15.49 15.73 -0.38
C THR A 193 -16.95 15.73 -0.83
N ALA A 194 -17.28 16.59 -1.80
CA ALA A 194 -18.61 16.72 -2.41
C ALA A 194 -18.60 16.17 -3.84
N ALA A 195 -18.27 14.87 -3.99
CA ALA A 195 -18.17 14.22 -5.28
C ALA A 195 -19.44 14.42 -6.12
N SER A 196 -19.31 14.96 -7.33
CA SER A 196 -20.42 15.23 -8.23
C SER A 196 -20.02 15.28 -9.70
N GLY A 197 -20.94 14.91 -10.58
CA GLY A 197 -20.68 14.87 -12.02
C GLY A 197 -19.86 13.67 -12.45
N GLU A 198 -19.16 13.79 -13.59
CA GLU A 198 -18.36 12.72 -14.18
C GLU A 198 -16.86 13.00 -13.99
N TYR A 199 -16.06 11.92 -13.94
CA TYR A 199 -14.62 11.94 -13.71
C TYR A 199 -13.86 11.29 -14.85
N ASP A 200 -12.68 11.81 -15.17
CA ASP A 200 -11.77 11.23 -16.17
C ASP A 200 -11.23 9.87 -15.70
N VAL A 201 -10.84 9.83 -14.43
CA VAL A 201 -10.32 8.66 -13.74
C VAL A 201 -11.09 8.44 -12.45
N VAL A 202 -11.41 7.18 -12.14
CA VAL A 202 -11.93 6.78 -10.82
C VAL A 202 -11.02 5.72 -10.23
N MET A 203 -10.54 5.99 -8.98
CA MET A 203 -9.71 5.06 -8.22
C MET A 203 -10.60 4.27 -7.27
N GLU A 204 -10.77 2.96 -7.48
CA GLU A 204 -11.52 2.07 -6.58
C GLU A 204 -10.55 1.47 -5.55
N ALA A 205 -10.52 2.05 -4.36
CA ALA A 205 -9.63 1.67 -3.25
C ALA A 205 -10.38 1.12 -2.02
N ALA A 206 -11.68 0.83 -2.14
CA ALA A 206 -12.50 0.29 -1.05
C ALA A 206 -12.63 -1.24 -1.07
N GLY A 207 -12.44 -1.89 -2.23
CA GLY A 207 -12.48 -3.34 -2.40
C GLY A 207 -13.89 -3.94 -2.24
N THR A 208 -14.94 -3.22 -2.64
CA THR A 208 -16.31 -3.69 -2.51
C THR A 208 -17.09 -3.60 -3.83
N ALA A 209 -18.06 -4.50 -4.02
CA ALA A 209 -18.92 -4.47 -5.21
C ALA A 209 -19.69 -3.15 -5.35
N SER A 210 -20.10 -2.54 -4.24
CA SER A 210 -20.78 -1.23 -4.24
C SER A 210 -19.85 -0.09 -4.67
N ALA A 211 -18.57 -0.15 -4.32
CA ALA A 211 -17.58 0.82 -4.75
C ALA A 211 -17.28 0.70 -6.26
N VAL A 212 -17.20 -0.53 -6.78
CA VAL A 212 -17.07 -0.76 -8.22
C VAL A 212 -18.30 -0.24 -8.98
N ALA A 213 -19.52 -0.47 -8.46
CA ALA A 213 -20.74 0.08 -9.05
C ALA A 213 -20.69 1.62 -9.10
N MET A 214 -20.34 2.25 -7.97
CA MET A 214 -20.18 3.70 -7.90
C MET A 214 -19.11 4.21 -8.87
N ALA A 215 -17.99 3.48 -9.02
CA ALA A 215 -16.93 3.85 -9.95
C ALA A 215 -17.42 3.86 -11.41
N ILE A 216 -18.16 2.83 -11.82
CA ILE A 216 -18.75 2.74 -13.16
C ILE A 216 -19.78 3.84 -13.42
N ASP A 217 -20.58 4.19 -12.40
CA ASP A 217 -21.56 5.26 -12.49
C ASP A 217 -20.91 6.63 -12.64
N SER A 218 -19.82 6.87 -11.90
CA SER A 218 -19.15 8.17 -11.81
C SER A 218 -18.13 8.44 -12.91
N VAL A 219 -17.58 7.42 -13.56
CA VAL A 219 -16.62 7.61 -14.64
C VAL A 219 -17.32 8.12 -15.91
N ARG A 220 -16.70 9.08 -16.62
CA ARG A 220 -17.24 9.57 -17.90
C ARG A 220 -17.18 8.52 -19.01
N PRO A 221 -17.91 8.70 -20.12
CA PRO A 221 -17.70 7.93 -21.33
C PRO A 221 -16.24 8.00 -21.80
N GLY A 222 -15.65 6.84 -22.14
CA GLY A 222 -14.24 6.71 -22.54
C GLY A 222 -13.24 6.88 -21.39
N GLY A 223 -13.71 7.02 -20.14
CA GLY A 223 -12.86 7.14 -18.97
C GLY A 223 -12.31 5.80 -18.47
N VAL A 224 -11.58 5.82 -17.35
CA VAL A 224 -10.95 4.63 -16.78
C VAL A 224 -11.22 4.52 -15.28
N VAL A 225 -11.45 3.28 -14.84
CA VAL A 225 -11.48 2.90 -13.43
C VAL A 225 -10.20 2.14 -13.11
N SER A 226 -9.35 2.69 -12.25
CA SER A 226 -8.18 2.01 -11.69
C SER A 226 -8.56 1.31 -10.40
N ILE A 227 -8.16 0.05 -10.25
CA ILE A 227 -8.58 -0.82 -9.15
C ILE A 227 -7.33 -1.36 -8.42
N PRO A 228 -6.75 -0.60 -7.48
CA PRO A 228 -5.70 -1.08 -6.59
C PRO A 228 -6.22 -1.95 -5.43
N ALA A 229 -7.52 -1.97 -5.21
CA ALA A 229 -8.12 -2.75 -4.14
C ALA A 229 -8.12 -4.26 -4.43
N LEU A 230 -7.90 -5.08 -3.39
CA LEU A 230 -8.04 -6.53 -3.45
C LEU A 230 -9.48 -6.95 -3.14
N HIS A 231 -10.09 -7.73 -4.02
CA HIS A 231 -11.43 -8.29 -3.87
C HIS A 231 -11.35 -9.75 -3.43
N TRP A 232 -11.23 -9.98 -2.13
CA TRP A 232 -10.98 -11.31 -1.54
C TRP A 232 -12.11 -12.32 -1.75
N GLU A 233 -13.36 -11.86 -1.83
CA GLU A 233 -14.54 -12.71 -1.93
C GLU A 233 -15.02 -12.90 -3.38
N GLY A 234 -14.23 -12.46 -4.34
CA GLY A 234 -14.64 -12.39 -5.74
C GLY A 234 -15.50 -11.16 -6.05
N LEU A 235 -15.56 -10.80 -7.30
CA LEU A 235 -16.26 -9.60 -7.77
C LEU A 235 -17.16 -9.92 -8.95
N ALA A 236 -18.47 -9.74 -8.77
CA ALA A 236 -19.40 -9.61 -9.90
C ALA A 236 -19.37 -8.15 -10.39
N ILE A 237 -19.01 -7.92 -11.64
CA ILE A 237 -19.00 -6.58 -12.23
C ILE A 237 -20.46 -6.18 -12.49
N PRO A 238 -21.00 -5.16 -11.80
CA PRO A 238 -22.35 -4.68 -12.02
C PRO A 238 -22.41 -3.83 -13.31
N ASN A 239 -23.63 -3.58 -13.77
CA ASN A 239 -23.89 -2.59 -14.85
C ASN A 239 -23.14 -2.86 -16.17
N GLY A 240 -23.05 -4.11 -16.63
CA GLY A 240 -22.32 -4.48 -17.83
C GLY A 240 -22.77 -3.70 -19.09
N LEU A 241 -24.07 -3.37 -19.22
CA LEU A 241 -24.57 -2.54 -20.31
C LEU A 241 -23.97 -1.12 -20.27
N GLN A 242 -23.88 -0.53 -19.09
CA GLN A 242 -23.33 0.81 -18.91
C GLN A 242 -21.82 0.84 -19.23
N LEU A 243 -21.07 -0.19 -18.84
CA LEU A 243 -19.67 -0.34 -19.23
C LEU A 243 -19.50 -0.32 -20.74
N THR A 244 -20.34 -1.08 -21.46
CA THR A 244 -20.34 -1.13 -22.93
C THR A 244 -20.71 0.23 -23.53
N MET A 245 -21.79 0.86 -23.05
CA MET A 245 -22.28 2.14 -23.59
C MET A 245 -21.33 3.32 -23.35
N LYS A 246 -20.61 3.31 -22.21
CA LYS A 246 -19.60 4.31 -21.88
C LYS A 246 -18.19 3.96 -22.40
N GLU A 247 -17.96 2.75 -22.95
CA GLU A 247 -16.63 2.24 -23.31
C GLU A 247 -15.60 2.40 -22.17
N VAL A 248 -16.00 2.04 -20.94
CA VAL A 248 -15.16 2.19 -19.75
C VAL A 248 -14.04 1.17 -19.76
N ARG A 249 -12.82 1.61 -19.47
CA ARG A 249 -11.68 0.71 -19.21
C ARG A 249 -11.61 0.39 -17.72
N LEU A 250 -11.44 -0.90 -17.38
CA LEU A 250 -11.14 -1.34 -16.02
C LEU A 250 -9.67 -1.78 -15.96
N GLN A 251 -8.88 -1.11 -15.16
CA GLN A 251 -7.45 -1.37 -15.00
C GLN A 251 -7.17 -1.83 -13.56
N TYR A 252 -6.83 -3.11 -13.38
CA TYR A 252 -6.34 -3.60 -12.10
C TYR A 252 -4.87 -3.18 -11.90
N ALA A 253 -4.52 -2.75 -10.70
CA ALA A 253 -3.17 -2.44 -10.30
C ALA A 253 -2.73 -3.37 -9.16
N PHE A 254 -1.57 -4.00 -9.33
CA PHE A 254 -1.02 -4.93 -8.34
C PHE A 254 0.38 -4.49 -7.94
N THR A 255 0.58 -4.25 -6.65
CA THR A 255 1.88 -3.80 -6.10
C THR A 255 2.46 -2.60 -6.86
N TYR A 256 3.72 -2.62 -7.26
CA TYR A 256 4.41 -1.55 -7.99
C TYR A 256 5.65 -2.10 -8.70
N GLY A 257 6.09 -1.41 -9.73
CA GLY A 257 7.22 -1.80 -10.56
C GLY A 257 8.09 -0.61 -10.94
N HIS A 258 8.20 -0.38 -12.25
CA HIS A 258 8.94 0.76 -12.81
C HIS A 258 8.01 1.57 -13.72
N HIS A 259 8.15 2.89 -13.66
CA HIS A 259 7.50 3.81 -14.54
C HIS A 259 8.54 4.76 -15.14
N HIS A 260 8.61 4.83 -16.48
CA HIS A 260 9.64 5.58 -17.22
C HIS A 260 11.09 5.26 -16.82
N GLY A 261 11.35 4.01 -16.43
CA GLY A 261 12.69 3.55 -16.03
C GLY A 261 13.06 3.77 -14.57
N GLU A 262 12.21 4.43 -13.78
CA GLU A 262 12.39 4.64 -12.34
C GLU A 262 11.53 3.66 -11.52
N ARG A 263 12.04 3.21 -10.38
CA ARG A 263 11.24 2.39 -9.46
C ARG A 263 10.14 3.26 -8.83
N GLU A 264 8.91 2.80 -8.87
CA GLU A 264 7.77 3.54 -8.27
C GLU A 264 7.89 3.67 -6.75
N VAL A 265 8.62 2.77 -6.11
CA VAL A 265 8.91 2.86 -4.68
C VAL A 265 9.87 4.02 -4.35
N ASP A 266 10.81 4.36 -5.24
CA ASP A 266 11.67 5.55 -5.08
C ASP A 266 10.88 6.84 -5.32
N GLN A 267 9.97 6.85 -6.31
CA GLN A 267 9.04 7.96 -6.54
C GLN A 267 8.14 8.19 -5.31
N ALA A 268 7.64 7.10 -4.70
CA ALA A 268 6.85 7.17 -3.48
C ALA A 268 7.65 7.73 -2.30
N ALA A 269 8.89 7.32 -2.11
CA ALA A 269 9.77 7.86 -1.08
C ALA A 269 10.01 9.37 -1.28
N ALA A 270 10.25 9.79 -2.51
CA ALA A 270 10.44 11.20 -2.86
C ALA A 270 9.16 12.02 -2.59
N LEU A 271 7.99 11.50 -2.97
CA LEU A 271 6.71 12.15 -2.71
C LEU A 271 6.42 12.27 -1.21
N LEU A 272 6.64 11.19 -0.44
CA LEU A 272 6.41 11.19 1.00
C LEU A 272 7.29 12.22 1.73
N ALA A 273 8.53 12.41 1.27
CA ALA A 273 9.46 13.39 1.84
C ALA A 273 8.98 14.85 1.67
N VAL A 274 8.26 15.14 0.59
CA VAL A 274 7.74 16.50 0.30
C VAL A 274 6.27 16.68 0.69
N THR A 275 5.61 15.63 1.19
CA THR A 275 4.20 15.63 1.61
C THR A 275 4.08 15.09 3.04
N PRO A 276 4.69 15.74 4.05
CA PRO A 276 4.68 15.26 5.43
C PRO A 276 3.25 15.18 6.03
N GLU A 277 2.31 15.94 5.46
CA GLU A 277 0.90 15.91 5.83
C GLU A 277 0.27 14.53 5.64
N LEU A 278 0.77 13.72 4.68
CA LEU A 278 0.26 12.39 4.43
C LEU A 278 0.45 11.49 5.66
N ALA A 279 1.64 11.44 6.23
CA ALA A 279 1.89 10.65 7.45
C ALA A 279 0.98 11.09 8.60
N GLY A 280 0.86 12.42 8.81
CA GLY A 280 -0.02 13.00 9.83
C GLY A 280 -1.52 12.76 9.58
N ALA A 281 -1.93 12.55 8.33
CA ALA A 281 -3.32 12.28 7.98
C ALA A 281 -3.68 10.78 8.13
N VAL A 282 -2.74 9.87 7.82
CA VAL A 282 -3.04 8.43 7.74
C VAL A 282 -2.62 7.63 8.97
N VAL A 283 -1.50 7.97 9.63
CA VAL A 283 -1.04 7.24 10.82
C VAL A 283 -1.89 7.64 12.03
N THR A 284 -2.83 6.79 12.39
CA THR A 284 -3.76 7.06 13.49
C THR A 284 -3.33 6.45 14.82
N HIS A 285 -2.57 5.36 14.79
CA HIS A 285 -2.14 4.65 15.98
C HIS A 285 -0.72 4.12 15.82
N ARG A 286 0.05 4.14 16.92
CA ARG A 286 1.36 3.52 17.04
C ARG A 286 1.38 2.65 18.30
N PHE A 287 1.93 1.45 18.19
CA PHE A 287 2.01 0.46 19.26
C PHE A 287 3.43 -0.10 19.32
N GLY A 288 3.89 -0.45 20.53
CA GLY A 288 5.07 -1.29 20.65
C GLY A 288 4.84 -2.69 20.09
N LEU A 289 5.91 -3.37 19.68
CA LEU A 289 5.79 -4.71 19.07
C LEU A 289 5.09 -5.71 20.01
N ASP A 290 5.29 -5.59 21.34
CA ASP A 290 4.66 -6.49 22.32
C ASP A 290 3.14 -6.32 22.39
N ASP A 291 2.60 -5.18 21.93
CA ASP A 291 1.18 -4.88 21.86
C ASP A 291 0.54 -5.28 20.49
N ALA A 292 1.24 -6.07 19.67
CA ALA A 292 0.76 -6.46 18.34
C ALA A 292 -0.68 -7.03 18.33
N PRO A 293 -1.10 -7.92 19.25
CA PRO A 293 -2.49 -8.41 19.26
C PRO A 293 -3.53 -7.28 19.34
N GLU A 294 -3.28 -6.28 20.18
CA GLU A 294 -4.15 -5.11 20.32
C GLU A 294 -4.07 -4.21 19.09
N ALA A 295 -2.88 -4.00 18.54
CA ALA A 295 -2.68 -3.23 17.31
C ALA A 295 -3.47 -3.80 16.12
N PHE A 296 -3.49 -5.13 15.97
CA PHE A 296 -4.29 -5.80 14.93
C PHE A 296 -5.80 -5.69 15.20
N ARG A 297 -6.22 -5.75 16.46
CA ARG A 297 -7.62 -5.52 16.84
C ARG A 297 -8.07 -4.11 16.47
N VAL A 298 -7.24 -3.10 16.77
CA VAL A 298 -7.50 -1.70 16.41
C VAL A 298 -7.48 -1.52 14.89
N ALA A 299 -6.52 -2.11 14.17
CA ALA A 299 -6.44 -2.03 12.71
C ALA A 299 -7.68 -2.62 12.00
N ALA A 300 -8.32 -3.61 12.59
CA ALA A 300 -9.57 -4.20 12.10
C ALA A 300 -10.79 -3.31 12.34
N ASP A 301 -10.76 -2.42 13.35
CA ASP A 301 -11.88 -1.53 13.70
C ASP A 301 -11.79 -0.18 12.97
N ARG A 302 -12.16 -0.19 11.70
CA ARG A 302 -12.20 1.04 10.89
C ARG A 302 -13.25 2.05 11.35
N ALA A 303 -14.32 1.58 11.99
CA ALA A 303 -15.37 2.44 12.55
C ALA A 303 -14.86 3.17 13.81
N GLY A 304 -13.95 2.58 14.56
CA GLY A 304 -13.25 3.19 15.69
C GLY A 304 -12.21 4.24 15.31
N GLY A 305 -12.02 4.51 14.01
CA GLY A 305 -11.17 5.60 13.54
C GLY A 305 -9.79 5.17 13.01
N ALA A 306 -9.49 3.88 12.94
CA ALA A 306 -8.22 3.40 12.41
C ALA A 306 -8.13 3.60 10.89
N ILE A 307 -7.02 4.20 10.41
CA ILE A 307 -6.65 4.28 8.99
C ILE A 307 -5.38 3.46 8.77
N LYS A 308 -4.25 3.88 9.35
CA LYS A 308 -3.00 3.13 9.38
C LYS A 308 -2.55 2.96 10.84
N VAL A 309 -2.30 1.72 11.21
CA VAL A 309 -1.71 1.35 12.50
C VAL A 309 -0.28 0.90 12.26
N VAL A 310 0.65 1.37 13.08
CA VAL A 310 2.09 1.10 12.96
C VAL A 310 2.60 0.42 14.21
N LEU A 311 3.41 -0.62 14.05
CA LEU A 311 4.18 -1.27 15.12
C LEU A 311 5.59 -0.69 15.14
N GLU A 312 6.09 -0.40 16.35
CA GLU A 312 7.44 0.10 16.59
C GLU A 312 8.15 -0.93 17.50
N PRO A 313 9.08 -1.73 16.98
CA PRO A 313 9.80 -2.76 17.72
C PRO A 313 10.67 -2.25 18.87
#